data_a5df679ed94c20a3200f1b5d30dadc1a
#
_entry.id   a5df679ed94c20a3200f1b5d30dadc1a
#
_cell.length_a   1.000
_cell.length_b   1.000
_cell.length_c   1.000
_cell.angle_alpha   90.00
_cell.angle_beta   90.00
_cell.angle_gamma   90.00
#
_symmetry.space_group_name_H-M   'P 1'
#
loop_
_entity.id
_entity.type
_entity.pdbx_description
1 polymer ?
#
loop_
_entity_poly.entity_id
_entity_poly.type
_entity_poly.pdbx_seq_one_letter_code
_entity_poly.pdbx_strand_id
1 'polypeptide(L)'
;MTQRILLLFILSSSIVGCSQKFQDVGVTVEQSVWGAEDVVVADERLQKLPYASLYARVDQGPQIHMVLAYADALSGQSSVELKWVAQDRAVIVTEGGRITKTLAMPVNNLAEVTTQQYPFGSDTPVSWQATYDWQPGYRYGYQATITRRLIGSESVDTPLQQFTTNHYIETVYFQVLDTGFENHFWVDRDGRVIKTIQHIGPDMSSIELLLIRDFG
;
A
#
# COMPACT_ATOMS: atom_id res chain seq x y z
N MET A 1 -17.17 -62.02 21.35
CA MET A 1 -17.56 -60.70 21.94
C MET A 1 -16.38 -59.73 21.96
N THR A 2 -15.17 -60.12 22.13
CA THR A 2 -13.96 -59.27 22.18
C THR A 2 -13.61 -58.56 20.89
N GLN A 3 -13.85 -59.15 19.73
CA GLN A 3 -13.50 -58.59 18.43
C GLN A 3 -14.43 -57.40 18.00
N ARG A 4 -15.64 -57.34 18.47
CA ARG A 4 -16.57 -56.20 18.22
C ARG A 4 -16.27 -54.99 19.09
N ILE A 5 -15.71 -55.19 20.26
CA ILE A 5 -15.29 -54.09 21.17
C ILE A 5 -14.05 -53.39 20.65
N LEU A 6 -13.11 -54.16 20.02
CA LEU A 6 -11.89 -53.58 19.44
C LEU A 6 -12.16 -52.69 18.23
N LEU A 7 -13.18 -53.04 17.40
CA LEU A 7 -13.58 -52.25 16.25
C LEU A 7 -14.27 -50.91 16.65
N LEU A 8 -14.98 -50.87 17.75
CA LEU A 8 -15.59 -49.67 18.29
C LEU A 8 -14.56 -48.68 18.88
N PHE A 9 -13.44 -49.20 19.39
CA PHE A 9 -12.38 -48.35 19.97
C PHE A 9 -11.49 -47.71 18.88
N ILE A 10 -11.36 -48.31 17.70
CA ILE A 10 -10.59 -47.75 16.57
C ILE A 10 -11.39 -46.65 15.84
N LEU A 11 -12.71 -46.68 15.88
CA LEU A 11 -13.56 -45.69 15.21
C LEU A 11 -13.71 -44.39 16.01
N SER A 12 -13.41 -44.40 17.34
CA SER A 12 -13.50 -43.20 18.19
C SER A 12 -12.23 -42.34 18.17
N SER A 13 -11.11 -42.80 17.59
CA SER A 13 -9.83 -42.09 17.54
C SER A 13 -9.70 -41.10 16.35
N SER A 14 -10.68 -41.03 15.47
CA SER A 14 -10.58 -40.24 14.21
C SER A 14 -11.20 -38.84 14.30
N ILE A 15 -11.60 -38.35 15.49
CA ILE A 15 -12.33 -37.06 15.61
C ILE A 15 -11.46 -35.93 16.19
N VAL A 16 -10.15 -36.10 16.29
CA VAL A 16 -9.24 -35.07 16.86
C VAL A 16 -8.47 -34.32 15.77
N GLY A 17 -9.02 -34.18 14.59
CA GLY A 17 -8.33 -33.47 13.52
C GLY A 17 -9.21 -32.43 12.88
N CYS A 18 -9.38 -31.24 13.45
CA CYS A 18 -9.77 -29.99 12.76
C CYS A 18 -10.13 -28.85 13.74
N SER A 19 -9.32 -28.60 14.78
CA SER A 19 -9.60 -27.41 15.62
C SER A 19 -8.96 -26.12 15.09
N GLN A 20 -7.93 -26.19 14.25
CA GLN A 20 -7.31 -24.99 13.70
C GLN A 20 -8.13 -24.30 12.61
N LYS A 21 -8.85 -25.05 11.76
CA LYS A 21 -9.68 -24.45 10.71
C LYS A 21 -10.89 -23.67 11.22
N PHE A 22 -11.40 -24.00 12.40
CA PHE A 22 -12.56 -23.27 12.97
C PHE A 22 -12.15 -21.97 13.66
N GLN A 23 -10.93 -21.84 14.16
CA GLN A 23 -10.43 -20.57 14.68
C GLN A 23 -10.21 -19.56 13.54
N ASP A 24 -9.64 -19.98 12.41
CA ASP A 24 -9.44 -19.12 11.25
C ASP A 24 -10.76 -18.64 10.62
N VAL A 25 -11.80 -19.50 10.60
CA VAL A 25 -13.15 -19.12 10.15
C VAL A 25 -13.81 -18.15 11.13
N GLY A 26 -13.63 -18.34 12.43
CA GLY A 26 -14.16 -17.45 13.47
C GLY A 26 -13.57 -16.05 13.36
N VAL A 27 -12.26 -15.93 13.20
CA VAL A 27 -11.56 -14.65 12.99
C VAL A 27 -12.00 -13.96 11.69
N THR A 28 -12.18 -14.73 10.61
CA THR A 28 -12.64 -14.20 9.31
C THR A 28 -14.07 -13.68 9.38
N VAL A 29 -14.97 -14.36 10.11
CA VAL A 29 -16.37 -13.93 10.29
C VAL A 29 -16.43 -12.72 11.20
N GLU A 30 -15.65 -12.67 12.28
CA GLU A 30 -15.58 -11.53 13.19
C GLU A 30 -15.05 -10.27 12.48
N GLN A 31 -13.99 -10.38 11.69
CA GLN A 31 -13.47 -9.29 10.87
C GLN A 31 -14.47 -8.83 9.78
N SER A 32 -15.26 -9.75 9.23
CA SER A 32 -16.27 -9.42 8.21
C SER A 32 -17.51 -8.71 8.78
N VAL A 33 -17.81 -8.90 10.08
CA VAL A 33 -19.00 -8.33 10.72
C VAL A 33 -18.70 -7.03 11.48
N TRP A 34 -17.50 -6.92 12.09
CA TRP A 34 -17.14 -5.78 12.95
C TRP A 34 -16.09 -4.85 12.32
N GLY A 35 -15.54 -5.21 11.15
CA GLY A 35 -14.41 -4.54 10.52
C GLY A 35 -13.09 -4.91 11.22
N ALA A 36 -11.99 -4.81 10.49
CA ALA A 36 -10.66 -4.91 11.09
C ALA A 36 -10.35 -3.61 11.83
N GLU A 37 -9.73 -3.69 13.01
CA GLU A 37 -9.25 -2.53 13.76
C GLU A 37 -7.98 -1.95 13.13
N ASP A 38 -7.76 -0.65 13.32
CA ASP A 38 -6.52 0.01 12.93
C ASP A 38 -5.33 -0.60 13.67
N VAL A 39 -4.28 -0.96 12.94
CA VAL A 39 -3.02 -1.36 13.56
C VAL A 39 -2.31 -0.13 14.09
N VAL A 40 -2.22 -0.01 15.40
CA VAL A 40 -1.48 1.05 16.09
C VAL A 40 -0.27 0.42 16.78
N VAL A 41 0.93 0.75 16.33
CA VAL A 41 2.17 0.34 16.99
C VAL A 41 2.55 1.40 18.01
N ALA A 42 2.82 1.00 19.25
CA ALA A 42 3.22 1.93 20.31
C ALA A 42 4.48 2.73 19.92
N ASP A 43 4.50 4.02 20.21
CA ASP A 43 5.57 4.94 19.80
C ASP A 43 6.95 4.50 20.28
N GLU A 44 7.06 3.96 21.52
CA GLU A 44 8.34 3.46 22.05
C GLU A 44 8.86 2.26 21.22
N ARG A 45 7.95 1.48 20.62
CA ARG A 45 8.32 0.38 19.73
C ARG A 45 8.72 0.91 18.37
N LEU A 46 7.98 1.88 17.82
CA LEU A 46 8.31 2.52 16.55
C LEU A 46 9.69 3.20 16.60
N GLN A 47 10.03 3.86 17.70
CA GLN A 47 11.34 4.49 17.89
C GLN A 47 12.50 3.47 17.87
N LYS A 48 12.26 2.23 18.30
CA LYS A 48 13.26 1.17 18.38
C LYS A 48 13.37 0.31 17.12
N LEU A 49 12.46 0.47 16.14
CA LEU A 49 12.52 -0.29 14.90
C LEU A 49 13.82 0.04 14.13
N PRO A 50 14.61 -0.96 13.74
CA PRO A 50 15.86 -0.73 13.03
C PRO A 50 15.66 -0.56 11.50
N TYR A 51 14.44 -0.61 11.00
CA TYR A 51 14.11 -0.59 9.57
C TYR A 51 13.08 0.48 9.26
N ALA A 52 13.07 0.91 8.00
CA ALA A 52 12.08 1.83 7.46
C ALA A 52 10.68 1.21 7.52
N SER A 53 9.68 2.03 7.80
CA SER A 53 8.29 1.58 7.93
C SER A 53 7.32 2.72 7.64
N LEU A 54 6.11 2.32 7.26
CA LEU A 54 4.99 3.23 7.01
C LEU A 54 3.67 2.62 7.49
N TYR A 55 2.66 3.47 7.65
CA TYR A 55 1.27 3.05 7.69
C TYR A 55 0.66 3.15 6.30
N ALA A 56 -0.16 2.16 5.97
CA ALA A 56 -0.97 2.17 4.74
C ALA A 56 -2.44 1.98 5.09
N ARG A 57 -3.32 2.61 4.29
CA ARG A 57 -4.77 2.45 4.37
C ARG A 57 -5.33 2.37 2.95
N VAL A 58 -6.14 1.36 2.68
CA VAL A 58 -6.83 1.19 1.40
C VAL A 58 -8.25 1.69 1.55
N ASP A 59 -8.63 2.69 0.78
CA ASP A 59 -9.89 3.41 0.89
C ASP A 59 -10.15 3.89 2.33
N GLN A 60 -11.29 3.53 2.91
CA GLN A 60 -11.63 3.79 4.31
C GLN A 60 -11.45 2.56 5.21
N GLY A 61 -10.70 1.57 4.73
CA GLY A 61 -10.39 0.35 5.47
C GLY A 61 -9.45 0.60 6.67
N PRO A 62 -9.11 -0.44 7.41
CA PRO A 62 -8.22 -0.33 8.56
C PRO A 62 -6.81 0.06 8.16
N GLN A 63 -6.14 0.77 9.06
CA GLN A 63 -4.72 1.06 8.95
C GLN A 63 -3.89 -0.21 9.14
N ILE A 64 -2.92 -0.43 8.28
CA ILE A 64 -1.96 -1.53 8.37
C ILE A 64 -0.53 -0.98 8.50
N HIS A 65 0.32 -1.69 9.24
CA HIS A 65 1.74 -1.37 9.36
C HIS A 65 2.52 -2.17 8.32
N MET A 66 3.33 -1.47 7.52
CA MET A 66 4.19 -2.08 6.50
C MET A 66 5.65 -1.78 6.80
N VAL A 67 6.51 -2.73 6.51
CA VAL A 67 7.96 -2.61 6.66
C VAL A 67 8.65 -2.66 5.32
N LEU A 68 9.77 -1.96 5.19
CA LEU A 68 10.61 -2.03 4.00
C LEU A 68 11.33 -3.38 3.98
N ALA A 69 11.00 -4.21 2.99
CA ALA A 69 11.64 -5.50 2.78
C ALA A 69 12.83 -5.41 1.82
N TYR A 70 12.73 -4.58 0.78
CA TYR A 70 13.78 -4.42 -0.23
C TYR A 70 13.85 -2.97 -0.71
N ALA A 71 15.09 -2.55 -1.05
CA ALA A 71 15.39 -1.27 -1.69
C ALA A 71 16.32 -1.57 -2.86
N ASP A 72 15.81 -1.44 -4.08
CA ASP A 72 16.53 -1.78 -5.29
C ASP A 72 16.90 -0.50 -6.06
N ALA A 73 18.21 -0.27 -6.25
CA ALA A 73 18.68 0.81 -7.11
C ALA A 73 18.36 0.47 -8.57
N LEU A 74 17.63 1.36 -9.24
CA LEU A 74 17.29 1.18 -10.65
C LEU A 74 18.50 1.51 -11.54
N SER A 75 18.90 0.55 -12.38
CA SER A 75 20.06 0.71 -13.27
C SER A 75 19.89 1.92 -14.19
N GLY A 76 20.82 2.88 -14.11
CA GLY A 76 20.82 4.08 -14.95
C GLY A 76 19.89 5.20 -14.48
N GLN A 77 19.25 5.05 -13.32
CA GLN A 77 18.42 6.08 -12.69
C GLN A 77 18.98 6.43 -11.30
N SER A 78 18.73 7.64 -10.84
CA SER A 78 19.07 8.07 -9.46
C SER A 78 18.00 7.70 -8.43
N SER A 79 16.96 7.00 -8.85
CA SER A 79 15.82 6.61 -8.01
C SER A 79 16.01 5.19 -7.45
N VAL A 80 15.40 4.96 -6.30
CA VAL A 80 15.37 3.67 -5.60
C VAL A 80 13.94 3.18 -5.56
N GLU A 81 13.74 1.94 -5.97
CA GLU A 81 12.48 1.23 -5.81
C GLU A 81 12.40 0.64 -4.39
N LEU A 82 11.38 1.02 -3.63
CA LEU A 82 11.15 0.57 -2.26
C LEU A 82 9.97 -0.41 -2.23
N LYS A 83 10.19 -1.63 -1.71
CA LYS A 83 9.17 -2.68 -1.59
C LYS A 83 8.72 -2.83 -0.15
N TRP A 84 7.52 -2.35 0.13
CA TRP A 84 6.87 -2.39 1.43
C TRP A 84 6.00 -3.62 1.55
N VAL A 85 6.11 -4.35 2.66
CA VAL A 85 5.40 -5.62 2.88
C VAL A 85 4.60 -5.53 4.16
N ALA A 86 3.33 -5.93 4.09
CA ALA A 86 2.44 -6.09 5.24
C ALA A 86 2.46 -7.52 5.78
N GLN A 87 1.91 -7.72 6.96
CA GLN A 87 1.83 -9.03 7.62
C GLN A 87 1.02 -10.06 6.80
N ASP A 88 -0.01 -9.63 6.10
CA ASP A 88 -0.86 -10.44 5.21
C ASP A 88 -0.25 -10.71 3.83
N ARG A 89 1.02 -10.30 3.63
CA ARG A 89 1.80 -10.40 2.38
C ARG A 89 1.37 -9.46 1.26
N ALA A 90 0.49 -8.50 1.52
CA ALA A 90 0.28 -7.41 0.57
C ALA A 90 1.59 -6.64 0.36
N VAL A 91 1.88 -6.27 -0.88
CA VAL A 91 3.09 -5.55 -1.25
C VAL A 91 2.70 -4.26 -1.96
N ILE A 92 3.30 -3.17 -1.54
CA ILE A 92 3.26 -1.88 -2.24
C ILE A 92 4.69 -1.54 -2.65
N VAL A 93 4.87 -1.17 -3.91
CA VAL A 93 6.15 -0.73 -4.45
C VAL A 93 6.06 0.75 -4.72
N THR A 94 7.04 1.50 -4.23
CA THR A 94 7.12 2.95 -4.43
C THR A 94 8.45 3.37 -5.03
N GLU A 95 8.41 4.43 -5.85
CA GLU A 95 9.58 5.13 -6.38
C GLU A 95 9.37 6.64 -6.19
N GLY A 96 10.24 7.30 -5.44
CA GLY A 96 10.08 8.71 -5.09
C GLY A 96 8.74 9.03 -4.42
N GLY A 97 8.18 8.10 -3.64
CA GLY A 97 6.87 8.20 -2.99
C GLY A 97 5.66 7.87 -3.89
N ARG A 98 5.87 7.67 -5.20
CA ARG A 98 4.83 7.22 -6.13
C ARG A 98 4.64 5.71 -6.02
N ILE A 99 3.40 5.25 -5.92
CA ILE A 99 3.08 3.83 -6.04
C ILE A 99 3.22 3.45 -7.52
N THR A 100 4.16 2.54 -7.80
CA THR A 100 4.43 2.04 -9.15
C THR A 100 3.89 0.64 -9.38
N LYS A 101 3.67 -0.11 -8.29
CA LYS A 101 3.16 -1.49 -8.35
C LYS A 101 2.49 -1.88 -7.03
N THR A 102 1.47 -2.74 -7.12
CA THR A 102 0.89 -3.41 -5.96
C THR A 102 0.75 -4.91 -6.25
N LEU A 103 0.84 -5.74 -5.20
CA LEU A 103 0.70 -7.19 -5.29
C LEU A 103 -0.14 -7.69 -4.11
N ALA A 104 -0.94 -8.70 -4.37
CA ALA A 104 -1.79 -9.36 -3.38
C ALA A 104 -2.79 -8.42 -2.68
N MET A 105 -3.19 -7.33 -3.34
CA MET A 105 -4.30 -6.50 -2.85
C MET A 105 -5.64 -7.25 -3.04
N PRO A 106 -6.64 -6.99 -2.19
CA PRO A 106 -7.87 -7.80 -2.17
C PRO A 106 -8.69 -7.79 -3.47
N VAL A 107 -8.70 -6.68 -4.20
CA VAL A 107 -9.59 -6.50 -5.37
C VAL A 107 -8.82 -6.31 -6.66
N ASN A 108 -8.08 -5.22 -6.77
CA ASN A 108 -7.32 -4.84 -7.96
C ASN A 108 -5.86 -4.62 -7.61
N ASN A 109 -4.98 -4.89 -8.56
CA ASN A 109 -3.57 -4.57 -8.43
C ASN A 109 -3.12 -3.66 -9.58
N LEU A 110 -2.30 -2.69 -9.24
CA LEU A 110 -1.50 -1.95 -10.18
C LEU A 110 -0.33 -2.86 -10.59
N ALA A 111 -0.34 -3.34 -11.83
CA ALA A 111 0.71 -4.23 -12.31
C ALA A 111 2.00 -3.46 -12.54
N GLU A 112 1.89 -2.24 -13.12
CA GLU A 112 3.02 -1.35 -13.35
C GLU A 112 2.55 0.07 -13.68
N VAL A 113 3.33 1.07 -13.27
CA VAL A 113 3.30 2.43 -13.83
C VAL A 113 4.68 2.73 -14.41
N THR A 114 4.74 2.86 -15.73
CA THR A 114 5.95 3.34 -16.42
C THR A 114 5.85 4.84 -16.65
N THR A 115 6.72 5.61 -16.02
CA THR A 115 6.71 7.06 -16.10
C THR A 115 8.11 7.64 -15.87
N GLN A 116 8.36 8.82 -16.41
CA GLN A 116 9.52 9.60 -16.02
C GLN A 116 9.29 10.19 -14.63
N GLN A 117 10.27 10.08 -13.75
CA GLN A 117 10.22 10.70 -12.43
C GLN A 117 10.54 12.20 -12.56
N TYR A 118 9.65 13.02 -11.99
CA TYR A 118 9.86 14.45 -11.86
C TYR A 118 10.02 14.78 -10.38
N PRO A 119 11.18 15.31 -9.95
CA PRO A 119 11.38 15.73 -8.57
C PRO A 119 10.31 16.72 -8.11
N PHE A 120 9.93 16.66 -6.86
CA PHE A 120 9.12 17.69 -6.22
C PHE A 120 9.96 18.96 -5.99
N GLY A 121 9.31 20.12 -5.82
CA GLY A 121 9.97 21.38 -5.51
C GLY A 121 9.73 22.50 -6.53
N SER A 122 9.02 22.23 -7.64
CA SER A 122 8.63 23.28 -8.59
C SER A 122 7.29 23.91 -8.18
N ASP A 123 7.24 25.23 -8.15
CA ASP A 123 6.02 26.01 -7.95
C ASP A 123 5.20 26.15 -9.24
N THR A 124 5.81 25.87 -10.39
CA THR A 124 5.14 25.89 -11.69
C THR A 124 4.53 24.53 -12.00
N PRO A 125 3.32 24.49 -12.59
CA PRO A 125 2.74 23.23 -13.04
C PRO A 125 3.67 22.48 -14.02
N VAL A 126 3.77 21.17 -13.84
CA VAL A 126 4.54 20.27 -14.71
C VAL A 126 3.62 19.21 -15.25
N SER A 127 3.75 18.88 -16.55
CA SER A 127 2.94 17.84 -17.18
C SER A 127 3.79 16.84 -17.95
N TRP A 128 3.45 15.55 -17.87
CA TRP A 128 4.17 14.46 -18.54
C TRP A 128 3.24 13.27 -18.84
N GLN A 129 3.77 12.26 -19.53
CA GLN A 129 3.05 11.05 -19.88
C GLN A 129 3.44 9.88 -18.97
N ALA A 130 2.47 9.00 -18.70
CA ALA A 130 2.66 7.74 -18.01
C ALA A 130 1.86 6.63 -18.69
N THR A 131 2.32 5.39 -18.51
CA THR A 131 1.62 4.18 -18.94
C THR A 131 1.23 3.38 -17.73
N TYR A 132 -0.01 2.95 -17.67
CA TYR A 132 -0.58 2.16 -16.59
C TYR A 132 -0.98 0.77 -17.06
N ASP A 133 -0.65 -0.22 -16.26
CA ASP A 133 -1.03 -1.62 -16.42
C ASP A 133 -1.72 -2.13 -15.17
N TRP A 134 -2.84 -2.85 -15.31
CA TRP A 134 -3.61 -3.37 -14.18
C TRP A 134 -3.89 -4.86 -14.27
N GLN A 135 -4.11 -5.48 -13.11
CA GLN A 135 -4.55 -6.86 -12.93
C GLN A 135 -5.73 -6.89 -11.93
N PRO A 136 -6.70 -7.83 -12.14
CA PRO A 136 -6.84 -8.76 -13.26
C PRO A 136 -7.40 -8.10 -14.52
N GLY A 137 -7.50 -8.83 -15.62
CA GLY A 137 -8.28 -8.43 -16.79
C GLY A 137 -7.49 -7.99 -18.01
N TYR A 138 -6.16 -8.24 -18.05
CA TYR A 138 -5.31 -7.93 -19.23
C TYR A 138 -5.39 -6.47 -19.69
N ARG A 139 -5.44 -5.54 -18.74
CA ARG A 139 -5.53 -4.09 -19.00
C ARG A 139 -4.14 -3.48 -19.02
N TYR A 140 -3.51 -3.44 -20.20
CA TYR A 140 -2.13 -3.00 -20.39
C TYR A 140 -2.02 -1.83 -21.38
N GLY A 141 -1.01 -0.99 -21.20
CA GLY A 141 -0.64 0.07 -22.12
C GLY A 141 -1.55 1.30 -22.08
N TYR A 142 -2.28 1.55 -21.01
CA TYR A 142 -3.15 2.71 -20.90
C TYR A 142 -2.33 3.98 -20.68
N GLN A 143 -2.38 4.88 -21.67
CA GLN A 143 -1.66 6.17 -21.62
C GLN A 143 -2.45 7.18 -20.81
N ALA A 144 -1.77 7.83 -19.88
CA ALA A 144 -2.30 8.94 -19.10
C ALA A 144 -1.41 10.18 -19.21
N THR A 145 -2.04 11.35 -19.16
CA THR A 145 -1.34 12.62 -18.93
C THR A 145 -1.42 12.92 -17.43
N ILE A 146 -0.29 13.17 -16.80
CA ILE A 146 -0.20 13.60 -15.41
C ILE A 146 0.16 15.07 -15.39
N THR A 147 -0.59 15.86 -14.61
CA THR A 147 -0.29 17.28 -14.37
C THR A 147 -0.19 17.51 -12.89
N ARG A 148 0.96 18.00 -12.42
CA ARG A 148 1.22 18.33 -11.01
C ARG A 148 1.13 19.83 -10.78
N ARG A 149 0.53 20.21 -9.66
CA ARG A 149 0.50 21.59 -9.16
C ARG A 149 0.73 21.65 -7.66
N LEU A 150 1.41 22.68 -7.18
CA LEU A 150 1.53 23.00 -5.77
C LEU A 150 0.20 23.64 -5.28
N ILE A 151 -0.28 23.21 -4.12
CA ILE A 151 -1.49 23.74 -3.48
C ILE A 151 -1.12 24.74 -2.39
N GLY A 152 -0.14 24.40 -1.56
CA GLY A 152 0.28 25.22 -0.44
C GLY A 152 1.12 24.41 0.56
N SER A 153 1.39 25.02 1.72
CA SER A 153 2.13 24.38 2.79
C SER A 153 1.16 23.88 3.85
N GLU A 154 1.37 22.64 4.31
CA GLU A 154 0.55 21.98 5.34
C GLU A 154 1.45 21.26 6.36
N SER A 155 0.94 21.13 7.58
CA SER A 155 1.58 20.30 8.60
C SER A 155 1.04 18.88 8.55
N VAL A 156 1.94 17.90 8.61
CA VAL A 156 1.60 16.47 8.67
C VAL A 156 2.14 15.88 9.97
N ASP A 157 1.23 15.33 10.77
CA ASP A 157 1.59 14.62 11.99
C ASP A 157 1.85 13.14 11.67
N THR A 158 2.98 12.64 12.14
CA THR A 158 3.32 11.22 12.14
C THR A 158 3.44 10.72 13.57
N PRO A 159 3.43 9.42 13.87
CA PRO A 159 3.61 8.92 15.24
C PRO A 159 4.90 9.38 15.90
N LEU A 160 5.94 9.68 15.15
CA LEU A 160 7.26 10.03 15.72
C LEU A 160 7.53 11.53 15.76
N GLN A 161 6.94 12.31 14.84
CA GLN A 161 7.17 13.75 14.74
C GLN A 161 6.18 14.43 13.80
N GLN A 162 6.14 15.76 13.86
CA GLN A 162 5.42 16.62 12.94
C GLN A 162 6.34 17.14 11.85
N PHE A 163 5.84 17.17 10.61
CA PHE A 163 6.56 17.72 9.45
C PHE A 163 5.82 18.94 8.88
N THR A 164 6.58 19.96 8.49
CA THR A 164 6.09 21.00 7.59
C THR A 164 6.30 20.50 6.16
N THR A 165 5.26 20.43 5.38
CA THR A 165 5.26 19.87 4.03
C THR A 165 4.66 20.83 3.02
N ASN A 166 5.02 20.66 1.76
CA ASN A 166 4.33 21.22 0.61
C ASN A 166 3.34 20.18 0.08
N HIS A 167 2.09 20.56 -0.07
CA HIS A 167 1.03 19.72 -0.61
C HIS A 167 0.93 19.91 -2.12
N TYR A 168 1.14 18.82 -2.87
CA TYR A 168 0.99 18.75 -4.32
C TYR A 168 -0.20 17.88 -4.69
N ILE A 169 -0.92 18.29 -5.76
CA ILE A 169 -1.92 17.46 -6.41
C ILE A 169 -1.42 17.08 -7.79
N GLU A 170 -1.58 15.81 -8.14
CA GLU A 170 -1.40 15.29 -9.49
C GLU A 170 -2.73 14.84 -10.06
N THR A 171 -3.19 15.52 -11.09
CA THR A 171 -4.33 15.08 -11.89
C THR A 171 -3.82 14.09 -12.93
N VAL A 172 -4.34 12.88 -12.92
CA VAL A 172 -4.05 11.80 -13.86
C VAL A 172 -5.27 11.63 -14.77
N TYR A 173 -5.11 11.83 -16.08
CA TYR A 173 -6.21 11.76 -17.03
C TYR A 173 -5.92 10.80 -18.16
N PHE A 174 -6.83 9.87 -18.42
CA PHE A 174 -6.78 8.87 -19.48
C PHE A 174 -7.71 9.27 -20.62
N GLN A 175 -7.15 9.84 -21.68
CA GLN A 175 -7.95 10.37 -22.79
C GLN A 175 -8.77 9.28 -23.49
N VAL A 176 -8.24 8.06 -23.61
CA VAL A 176 -8.96 6.93 -24.27
C VAL A 176 -10.16 6.47 -23.44
N LEU A 177 -10.09 6.60 -22.12
CA LEU A 177 -11.16 6.20 -21.19
C LEU A 177 -12.10 7.35 -20.84
N ASP A 178 -11.76 8.59 -21.22
CA ASP A 178 -12.44 9.83 -20.83
C ASP A 178 -12.68 9.92 -19.32
N THR A 179 -11.65 9.55 -18.53
CA THR A 179 -11.73 9.52 -17.06
C THR A 179 -10.36 9.78 -16.43
N GLY A 180 -10.35 10.09 -15.14
CA GLY A 180 -9.14 10.35 -14.40
C GLY A 180 -9.37 10.35 -12.89
N PHE A 181 -8.31 10.65 -12.16
CA PHE A 181 -8.31 10.77 -10.71
C PHE A 181 -7.25 11.78 -10.25
N GLU A 182 -7.29 12.16 -8.99
CA GLU A 182 -6.27 13.00 -8.36
C GLU A 182 -5.49 12.22 -7.31
N ASN A 183 -4.17 12.41 -7.32
CA ASN A 183 -3.26 11.93 -6.30
C ASN A 183 -2.73 13.11 -5.49
N HIS A 184 -2.54 12.90 -4.19
CA HIS A 184 -2.07 13.91 -3.26
C HIS A 184 -0.73 13.49 -2.67
N PHE A 185 0.21 14.45 -2.57
CA PHE A 185 1.54 14.23 -2.02
C PHE A 185 1.89 15.36 -1.06
N TRP A 186 2.30 15.02 0.16
CA TRP A 186 2.83 15.94 1.16
C TRP A 186 4.34 15.70 1.28
N VAL A 187 5.10 16.67 0.84
CA VAL A 187 6.55 16.56 0.62
C VAL A 187 7.28 17.53 1.53
N ASP A 188 8.28 17.06 2.26
CA ASP A 188 9.08 17.91 3.13
C ASP A 188 10.10 18.75 2.32
N ARG A 189 10.84 19.61 3.03
CA ARG A 189 11.87 20.47 2.43
C ARG A 189 13.01 19.73 1.74
N ASP A 190 13.24 18.46 2.13
CA ASP A 190 14.32 17.62 1.61
C ASP A 190 13.84 16.79 0.39
N GLY A 191 12.58 16.99 -0.04
CA GLY A 191 11.98 16.30 -1.18
C GLY A 191 11.42 14.91 -0.86
N ARG A 192 11.33 14.53 0.43
CA ARG A 192 10.76 13.26 0.85
C ARG A 192 9.25 13.36 0.92
N VAL A 193 8.58 12.34 0.42
CA VAL A 193 7.12 12.19 0.57
C VAL A 193 6.81 11.65 1.96
N ILE A 194 6.20 12.48 2.79
CA ILE A 194 5.82 12.13 4.19
C ILE A 194 4.46 11.45 4.22
N LYS A 195 3.52 11.96 3.43
CA LYS A 195 2.19 11.39 3.28
C LYS A 195 1.79 11.43 1.81
N THR A 196 1.01 10.44 1.38
CA THR A 196 0.39 10.45 0.06
C THR A 196 -0.95 9.74 0.07
N ILE A 197 -1.85 10.16 -0.80
CA ILE A 197 -3.10 9.46 -1.13
C ILE A 197 -3.09 9.28 -2.65
N GLN A 198 -3.03 8.04 -3.10
CA GLN A 198 -2.93 7.73 -4.52
C GLN A 198 -3.98 6.70 -4.93
N HIS A 199 -4.67 6.96 -6.03
CA HIS A 199 -5.52 5.98 -6.70
C HIS A 199 -4.65 5.09 -7.58
N ILE A 200 -4.93 3.79 -7.56
CA ILE A 200 -4.21 2.82 -8.40
C ILE A 200 -4.76 2.73 -9.82
N GLY A 201 -5.91 3.35 -10.09
CA GLY A 201 -6.54 3.43 -11.41
C GLY A 201 -7.92 4.08 -11.33
N PRO A 202 -8.54 4.40 -12.51
CA PRO A 202 -9.90 4.91 -12.55
C PRO A 202 -10.89 3.94 -11.89
N ASP A 203 -11.78 4.47 -11.03
CA ASP A 203 -12.78 3.70 -10.27
C ASP A 203 -12.18 2.55 -9.42
N MET A 204 -10.90 2.66 -9.07
CA MET A 204 -10.18 1.72 -8.22
C MET A 204 -9.85 2.35 -6.88
N SER A 205 -9.47 1.49 -5.93
CA SER A 205 -9.11 1.90 -4.57
C SER A 205 -8.05 2.99 -4.53
N SER A 206 -8.19 3.88 -3.57
CA SER A 206 -7.14 4.78 -3.13
C SER A 206 -6.28 4.11 -2.05
N ILE A 207 -5.01 4.46 -2.03
CA ILE A 207 -4.06 4.02 -1.00
C ILE A 207 -3.45 5.26 -0.36
N GLU A 208 -3.70 5.41 0.94
CA GLU A 208 -2.98 6.37 1.77
C GLU A 208 -1.73 5.71 2.32
N LEU A 209 -0.58 6.39 2.22
CA LEU A 209 0.68 6.01 2.85
C LEU A 209 1.13 7.14 3.77
N LEU A 210 1.53 6.80 5.00
CA LEU A 210 2.09 7.73 5.98
C LEU A 210 3.46 7.19 6.43
N LEU A 211 4.51 7.91 6.13
CA LEU A 211 5.87 7.54 6.50
C LEU A 211 6.05 7.62 8.02
N ILE A 212 6.55 6.55 8.64
CA ILE A 212 6.91 6.51 10.06
C ILE A 212 8.41 6.71 10.21
N ARG A 213 9.19 5.88 9.51
CA ARG A 213 10.65 5.91 9.50
C ARG A 213 11.16 5.77 8.08
N ASP A 214 12.03 6.69 7.71
CA ASP A 214 12.62 6.75 6.37
C ASP A 214 13.67 5.66 6.13
N PHE A 215 13.87 5.37 4.86
CA PHE A 215 15.01 4.64 4.33
C PHE A 215 16.11 5.66 4.04
N GLY A 216 17.02 5.83 4.97
CA GLY A 216 18.06 6.84 4.89
C GLY A 216 19.45 6.28 5.00
#